data_537cee19c4beda50deeda57ac88de6ac
#
_entry.id   537cee19c4beda50deeda57ac88de6ac
#
_cell.length_a   1.000
_cell.length_b   1.000
_cell.length_c   1.000
_cell.angle_alpha   90.00
_cell.angle_beta   90.00
_cell.angle_gamma   90.00
#
_symmetry.space_group_name_H-M   'P 1'
#
loop_
_entity.id
_entity.type
_entity.pdbx_description
1 polymer ?
#
loop_
_entity_poly.entity_id
_entity_poly.type
_entity_poly.pdbx_seq_one_letter_code
_entity_poly.pdbx_strand_id
1 'polypeptide(L)'
;LVIWMLSTRIGSTTIVSANSETQLRSITWAEITKWLALALNSHWFEVSATRVMPAKWLTELVERDLKKGTRYWGVEGRLWSEENPDAYAGVHNFDGVLLVFDEASGISDSIWQVAAGFFTENILDRYWFAFSNPRRNQGYFFECFNAKREKDIGKLGEKLVICF
;
A
#
# COMPACT_ATOMS: atom_id res chain seq x y z
N LEU A 1 -9.00 -4.49 2.40
CA LEU A 1 -8.28 -3.94 1.23
C LEU A 1 -6.98 -4.69 0.99
N VAL A 2 -6.06 -4.72 1.95
CA VAL A 2 -4.73 -5.37 1.81
C VAL A 2 -4.87 -6.84 1.39
N ILE A 3 -5.66 -7.63 2.12
CA ILE A 3 -5.88 -9.05 1.82
C ILE A 3 -6.60 -9.23 0.47
N TRP A 4 -7.54 -8.35 0.14
CA TRP A 4 -8.20 -8.34 -1.15
C TRP A 4 -7.19 -8.17 -2.30
N MET A 5 -6.34 -7.14 -2.23
CA MET A 5 -5.32 -6.89 -3.25
C MET A 5 -4.36 -8.07 -3.38
N LEU A 6 -3.84 -8.55 -2.25
CA LEU A 6 -2.93 -9.69 -2.18
C LEU A 6 -3.52 -10.97 -2.80
N SER A 7 -4.81 -11.23 -2.55
CA SER A 7 -5.48 -12.47 -2.98
C SER A 7 -6.03 -12.43 -4.40
N THR A 8 -6.33 -11.24 -4.94
CA THR A 8 -7.03 -11.10 -6.22
C THR A 8 -6.18 -10.48 -7.33
N ARG A 9 -5.03 -9.90 -6.99
CA ARG A 9 -4.11 -9.25 -7.94
C ARG A 9 -2.74 -9.90 -7.85
N ILE A 10 -2.63 -11.07 -8.51
CA ILE A 10 -1.37 -11.84 -8.56
C ILE A 10 -0.25 -10.97 -9.12
N GLY A 11 0.89 -10.95 -8.44
CA GLY A 11 2.04 -10.14 -8.82
C GLY A 11 2.05 -8.72 -8.23
N SER A 12 0.94 -8.25 -7.65
CA SER A 12 0.84 -6.89 -7.10
C SER A 12 1.67 -6.65 -5.85
N THR A 13 2.05 -5.40 -5.63
CA THR A 13 2.71 -4.93 -4.41
C THR A 13 1.75 -4.10 -3.57
N THR A 14 1.69 -4.38 -2.29
CA THR A 14 0.98 -3.54 -1.32
C THR A 14 1.98 -2.95 -0.33
N ILE A 15 1.98 -1.64 -0.19
CA ILE A 15 2.75 -0.92 0.84
C ILE A 15 1.78 -0.38 1.88
N VAL A 16 2.06 -0.67 3.13
CA VAL A 16 1.30 -0.14 4.26
C VAL A 16 2.21 0.70 5.13
N SER A 17 1.82 1.92 5.42
CA SER A 17 2.55 2.83 6.29
C SER A 17 1.63 3.51 7.30
N ALA A 18 2.20 3.91 8.42
CA ALA A 18 1.52 4.67 9.45
C ALA A 18 2.43 5.83 9.92
N ASN A 19 1.89 6.70 10.76
CA ASN A 19 2.62 7.88 11.26
C ASN A 19 3.76 7.53 12.23
N SER A 20 3.82 6.30 12.74
CA SER A 20 4.88 5.84 13.63
C SER A 20 5.12 4.33 13.50
N GLU A 21 6.31 3.89 13.92
CA GLU A 21 6.65 2.47 13.95
C GLU A 21 5.74 1.69 14.88
N THR A 22 5.43 2.24 16.06
CA THR A 22 4.52 1.59 17.02
C THR A 22 3.14 1.40 16.42
N GLN A 23 2.57 2.43 15.79
CA GLN A 23 1.29 2.33 15.10
C GLN A 23 1.33 1.26 14.02
N LEU A 24 2.32 1.31 13.16
CA LEU A 24 2.45 0.34 12.07
C LEU A 24 2.56 -1.09 12.56
N ARG A 25 3.46 -1.38 13.50
CA ARG A 25 3.74 -2.76 13.93
C ARG A 25 2.70 -3.31 14.89
N SER A 26 2.35 -2.53 15.92
CA SER A 26 1.53 -3.04 17.02
C SER A 26 0.03 -2.96 16.77
N ILE A 27 -0.40 -2.14 15.84
CA ILE A 27 -1.83 -1.95 15.53
C ILE A 27 -2.12 -2.39 14.11
N THR A 28 -1.64 -1.67 13.11
CA THR A 28 -1.99 -1.90 11.71
C THR A 28 -1.54 -3.29 11.22
N TRP A 29 -0.28 -3.66 11.50
CA TRP A 29 0.26 -4.96 11.10
C TRP A 29 -0.37 -6.13 11.85
N ALA A 30 -0.64 -5.94 13.14
CA ALA A 30 -1.34 -6.92 13.95
C ALA A 30 -2.74 -7.22 13.42
N GLU A 31 -3.49 -6.20 13.01
CA GLU A 31 -4.81 -6.41 12.40
C GLU A 31 -4.72 -7.07 11.02
N ILE A 32 -3.76 -6.69 10.18
CA ILE A 32 -3.56 -7.34 8.88
C ILE A 32 -3.28 -8.84 9.06
N THR A 33 -2.36 -9.19 9.95
CA THR A 33 -1.97 -10.59 10.19
C THR A 33 -3.09 -11.41 10.82
N LYS A 34 -3.85 -10.83 11.74
CA LYS A 34 -5.05 -11.44 12.34
C LYS A 34 -6.10 -11.76 11.27
N TRP A 35 -6.46 -10.80 10.43
CA TRP A 35 -7.45 -11.01 9.39
C TRP A 35 -6.96 -11.96 8.28
N LEU A 36 -5.68 -11.94 7.98
CA LEU A 36 -5.09 -12.91 7.05
C LEU A 36 -5.18 -14.34 7.59
N ALA A 37 -4.91 -14.55 8.89
CA ALA A 37 -5.03 -15.85 9.51
C ALA A 37 -6.48 -16.42 9.48
N LEU A 38 -7.47 -15.55 9.45
CA LEU A 38 -8.89 -15.92 9.33
C LEU A 38 -9.37 -16.07 7.87
N ALA A 39 -8.56 -15.68 6.90
CA ALA A 39 -8.93 -15.76 5.50
C ALA A 39 -8.93 -17.21 5.01
N LEU A 40 -9.86 -17.55 4.11
CA LEU A 40 -9.97 -18.91 3.51
C LEU A 40 -8.69 -19.36 2.82
N ASN A 41 -7.93 -18.41 2.28
CA ASN A 41 -6.68 -18.63 1.57
C ASN A 41 -5.44 -18.27 2.41
N SER A 42 -5.55 -18.25 3.73
CA SER A 42 -4.42 -17.96 4.63
C SER A 42 -3.19 -18.81 4.33
N HIS A 43 -3.39 -20.07 3.98
CA HIS A 43 -2.33 -21.03 3.63
C HIS A 43 -1.58 -20.72 2.32
N TRP A 44 -2.04 -19.72 1.57
CA TRP A 44 -1.35 -19.25 0.36
C TRP A 44 -0.16 -18.34 0.70
N PHE A 45 -0.10 -17.82 1.91
CA PHE A 45 0.81 -16.74 2.27
C PHE A 45 1.61 -17.06 3.53
N GLU A 46 2.84 -16.60 3.52
CA GLU A 46 3.75 -16.64 4.66
C GLU A 46 3.90 -15.23 5.24
N VAL A 47 3.79 -15.15 6.56
CA VAL A 47 3.82 -13.88 7.30
C VAL A 47 5.14 -13.76 8.05
N SER A 48 5.77 -12.61 7.92
CA SER A 48 6.92 -12.19 8.72
C SER A 48 6.63 -10.91 9.52
N ALA A 49 7.61 -10.41 10.24
CA ALA A 49 7.45 -9.20 11.07
C ALA A 49 7.03 -7.95 10.29
N THR A 50 7.37 -7.86 9.00
CA THR A 50 7.11 -6.68 8.15
C THR A 50 6.63 -7.01 6.75
N ARG A 51 6.49 -8.30 6.42
CA ARG A 51 6.09 -8.72 5.08
C ARG A 51 5.11 -9.89 5.12
N VAL A 52 4.21 -9.89 4.15
CA VAL A 52 3.42 -11.06 3.76
C VAL A 52 3.79 -11.39 2.32
N MET A 53 4.16 -12.63 2.07
CA MET A 53 4.58 -13.09 0.75
C MET A 53 3.83 -14.37 0.37
N PRO A 54 3.66 -14.67 -0.91
CA PRO A 54 3.09 -15.95 -1.32
C PRO A 54 4.01 -17.10 -0.90
N ALA A 55 3.40 -18.19 -0.47
CA ALA A 55 4.12 -19.42 -0.15
C ALA A 55 4.85 -19.97 -1.39
N LYS A 56 5.97 -20.65 -1.17
CA LYS A 56 6.84 -21.15 -2.24
C LYS A 56 6.08 -22.00 -3.28
N TRP A 57 5.23 -22.91 -2.83
CA TRP A 57 4.43 -23.75 -3.73
C TRP A 57 3.52 -22.92 -4.65
N LEU A 58 2.97 -21.80 -4.14
CA LEU A 58 2.10 -20.92 -4.92
C LEU A 58 2.89 -20.11 -5.93
N THR A 59 4.08 -19.61 -5.58
CA THR A 59 4.96 -18.93 -6.54
C THR A 59 5.35 -19.86 -7.68
N GLU A 60 5.76 -21.09 -7.37
CA GLU A 60 6.12 -22.09 -8.37
C GLU A 60 4.92 -22.42 -9.30
N LEU A 61 3.72 -22.54 -8.75
CA LEU A 61 2.49 -22.77 -9.53
C LEU A 61 2.22 -21.59 -10.48
N VAL A 62 2.24 -20.37 -9.96
CA VAL A 62 1.94 -19.16 -10.74
C VAL A 62 2.96 -18.95 -11.86
N GLU A 63 4.24 -19.10 -11.57
CA GLU A 63 5.31 -18.94 -12.55
C GLU A 63 5.26 -20.02 -13.64
N ARG A 64 4.97 -21.27 -13.25
CA ARG A 64 4.87 -22.39 -14.17
C ARG A 64 3.64 -22.30 -15.08
N ASP A 65 2.45 -22.07 -14.51
CA ASP A 65 1.18 -22.23 -15.21
C ASP A 65 0.68 -20.92 -15.80
N LEU A 66 0.86 -19.79 -15.10
CA LEU A 66 0.43 -18.48 -15.57
C LEU A 66 1.54 -17.67 -16.25
N LYS A 67 2.78 -18.17 -16.22
CA LYS A 67 3.97 -17.47 -16.77
C LYS A 67 4.13 -16.05 -16.23
N LYS A 68 3.72 -15.83 -14.98
CA LYS A 68 3.71 -14.53 -14.33
C LYS A 68 4.76 -14.46 -13.23
N GLY A 69 5.56 -13.39 -13.22
CA GLY A 69 6.56 -13.17 -12.18
C GLY A 69 5.91 -12.91 -10.82
N THR A 70 6.49 -13.47 -9.77
CA THR A 70 5.98 -13.34 -8.40
C THR A 70 6.91 -12.54 -7.48
N ARG A 71 8.03 -12.05 -8.00
CA ARG A 71 9.09 -11.39 -7.24
C ARG A 71 8.61 -10.26 -6.34
N TYR A 72 7.66 -9.47 -6.80
CA TYR A 72 7.13 -8.29 -6.11
C TYR A 72 5.77 -8.52 -5.49
N TRP A 73 5.22 -9.74 -5.62
CA TRP A 73 3.92 -10.06 -5.08
C TRP A 73 3.97 -10.16 -3.56
N GLY A 74 3.28 -9.25 -2.91
CA GLY A 74 3.22 -9.28 -1.44
C GLY A 74 2.77 -7.97 -0.81
N VAL A 75 2.85 -7.97 0.50
CA VAL A 75 2.56 -6.82 1.36
C VAL A 75 3.81 -6.47 2.16
N GLU A 76 4.12 -5.20 2.24
CA GLU A 76 5.21 -4.68 3.05
C GLU A 76 4.72 -3.58 3.98
N GLY A 77 4.98 -3.74 5.29
CA GLY A 77 4.89 -2.66 6.26
C GLY A 77 6.14 -1.81 6.19
N ARG A 78 6.03 -0.60 5.62
CA ARG A 78 7.17 0.28 5.36
C ARG A 78 7.14 1.51 6.26
N LEU A 79 8.23 1.75 6.97
CA LEU A 79 8.45 2.98 7.71
C LEU A 79 8.96 4.09 6.79
N TRP A 80 8.73 5.31 7.18
CA TRP A 80 9.21 6.50 6.51
C TRP A 80 9.98 7.41 7.49
N SER A 81 10.80 8.31 6.96
CA SER A 81 11.53 9.31 7.73
C SER A 81 11.45 10.66 7.04
N GLU A 82 11.19 11.72 7.80
CA GLU A 82 11.23 13.08 7.29
C GLU A 82 12.66 13.52 6.92
N GLU A 83 13.66 12.96 7.60
CA GLU A 83 15.07 13.28 7.34
C GLU A 83 15.57 12.66 6.03
N ASN A 84 14.96 11.54 5.60
CA ASN A 84 15.30 10.86 4.36
C ASN A 84 14.05 10.36 3.63
N PRO A 85 13.25 11.26 3.04
CA PRO A 85 12.04 10.89 2.32
C PRO A 85 12.30 9.99 1.11
N ASP A 86 13.44 10.17 0.43
CA ASP A 86 13.79 9.41 -0.76
C ASP A 86 14.01 7.92 -0.47
N ALA A 87 14.36 7.55 0.75
CA ALA A 87 14.43 6.15 1.17
C ALA A 87 13.08 5.44 1.12
N TYR A 88 11.98 6.19 1.11
CA TYR A 88 10.63 5.66 0.94
C TYR A 88 10.30 5.30 -0.50
N ALA A 89 11.03 5.85 -1.48
CA ALA A 89 10.84 5.64 -2.91
C ALA A 89 11.11 4.18 -3.35
N GLY A 90 10.98 3.90 -4.63
CA GLY A 90 11.45 2.65 -5.26
C GLY A 90 10.42 1.53 -5.32
N VAL A 91 9.13 1.85 -5.37
CA VAL A 91 8.09 0.87 -5.71
C VAL A 91 7.81 0.95 -7.20
N HIS A 92 8.21 -0.10 -7.91
CA HIS A 92 7.96 -0.25 -9.33
C HIS A 92 7.31 -1.61 -9.55
N ASN A 93 6.04 -1.63 -9.92
CA ASN A 93 5.32 -2.88 -10.17
C ASN A 93 4.23 -2.68 -11.23
N PHE A 94 4.39 -3.35 -12.35
CA PHE A 94 3.47 -3.32 -13.49
C PHE A 94 2.11 -3.96 -13.18
N ASP A 95 2.10 -4.98 -12.34
CA ASP A 95 0.92 -5.82 -12.08
C ASP A 95 -0.10 -5.17 -11.15
N GLY A 96 0.34 -4.21 -10.38
CA GLY A 96 -0.52 -3.46 -9.49
C GLY A 96 0.19 -2.92 -8.25
N VAL A 97 -0.23 -1.76 -7.81
CA VAL A 97 0.25 -1.13 -6.57
C VAL A 97 -0.94 -0.69 -5.73
N LEU A 98 -0.96 -1.16 -4.50
CA LEU A 98 -1.81 -0.64 -3.44
C LEU A 98 -0.95 0.07 -2.40
N LEU A 99 -1.21 1.34 -2.15
CA LEU A 99 -0.65 2.08 -1.05
C LEU A 99 -1.73 2.35 0.01
N VAL A 100 -1.41 2.04 1.25
CA VAL A 100 -2.29 2.30 2.39
C VAL A 100 -1.55 3.16 3.41
N PHE A 101 -2.09 4.32 3.70
CA PHE A 101 -1.67 5.18 4.79
C PHE A 101 -2.66 5.09 5.95
N ASP A 102 -2.20 4.59 7.08
CA ASP A 102 -2.93 4.60 8.34
C ASP A 102 -2.46 5.80 9.18
N GLU A 103 -3.39 6.45 9.89
CA GLU A 103 -3.14 7.72 10.59
C GLU A 103 -2.53 8.80 9.65
N ALA A 104 -3.03 8.87 8.44
CA ALA A 104 -2.48 9.62 7.31
C ALA A 104 -2.30 11.12 7.57
N SER A 105 -3.11 11.71 8.46
CA SER A 105 -2.97 13.14 8.85
C SER A 105 -1.66 13.43 9.59
N GLY A 106 -0.99 12.40 10.10
CA GLY A 106 0.32 12.50 10.76
C GLY A 106 1.51 12.36 9.81
N ILE A 107 1.29 11.86 8.59
CA ILE A 107 2.35 11.64 7.60
C ILE A 107 2.74 12.96 6.95
N SER A 108 4.05 13.24 6.86
CA SER A 108 4.55 14.50 6.32
C SER A 108 4.29 14.64 4.81
N ASP A 109 4.12 15.87 4.33
CA ASP A 109 3.84 16.16 2.92
C ASP A 109 4.97 15.69 1.98
N SER A 110 6.22 15.68 2.45
CA SER A 110 7.35 15.14 1.68
C SER A 110 7.16 13.65 1.34
N ILE A 111 6.65 12.87 2.29
CA ILE A 111 6.37 11.45 2.08
C ILE A 111 5.20 11.25 1.10
N TRP A 112 4.17 12.08 1.17
CA TRP A 112 3.08 12.07 0.20
C TRP A 112 3.58 12.34 -1.23
N GLN A 113 4.52 13.28 -1.38
CA GLN A 113 5.11 13.60 -2.69
C GLN A 113 5.93 12.44 -3.24
N VAL A 114 6.78 11.82 -2.41
CA VAL A 114 7.58 10.66 -2.82
C VAL A 114 6.67 9.47 -3.15
N ALA A 115 5.67 9.21 -2.32
CA ALA A 115 4.69 8.13 -2.54
C ALA A 115 3.89 8.31 -3.84
N ALA A 116 3.64 9.55 -4.26
CA ALA A 116 3.02 9.83 -5.54
C ALA A 116 3.83 9.30 -6.72
N GLY A 117 5.15 9.19 -6.56
CA GLY A 117 6.04 8.58 -7.55
C GLY A 117 5.78 7.10 -7.83
N PHE A 118 5.17 6.35 -6.89
CA PHE A 118 4.81 4.94 -7.10
C PHE A 118 3.81 4.74 -8.24
N PHE A 119 3.09 5.77 -8.61
CA PHE A 119 2.00 5.73 -9.58
C PHE A 119 2.32 6.43 -10.90
N THR A 120 3.59 6.76 -11.15
CA THR A 120 4.01 7.46 -12.37
C THR A 120 4.10 6.54 -13.59
N GLU A 121 4.29 5.24 -13.38
CA GLU A 121 4.34 4.25 -14.44
C GLU A 121 2.94 3.81 -14.89
N ASN A 122 2.86 3.16 -16.05
CA ASN A 122 1.61 2.60 -16.53
C ASN A 122 1.32 1.27 -15.82
N ILE A 123 0.63 1.35 -14.69
CA ILE A 123 0.28 0.23 -13.82
C ILE A 123 -1.18 -0.15 -14.08
N LEU A 124 -1.48 -1.45 -14.15
CA LEU A 124 -2.84 -1.95 -14.42
C LEU A 124 -3.81 -1.61 -13.29
N ASP A 125 -3.44 -1.92 -12.06
CA ASP A 125 -4.25 -1.69 -10.85
C ASP A 125 -3.53 -0.71 -9.91
N ARG A 126 -4.08 0.48 -9.75
CA ARG A 126 -3.49 1.57 -8.97
C ARG A 126 -4.46 2.05 -7.91
N TYR A 127 -4.10 1.81 -6.64
CA TYR A 127 -4.95 2.20 -5.52
C TYR A 127 -4.14 2.88 -4.43
N TRP A 128 -4.63 4.01 -3.95
CA TRP A 128 -4.08 4.70 -2.80
C TRP A 128 -5.20 5.03 -1.82
N PHE A 129 -5.15 4.43 -0.63
CA PHE A 129 -6.10 4.69 0.44
C PHE A 129 -5.40 5.35 1.61
N ALA A 130 -6.00 6.39 2.13
CA ALA A 130 -5.53 7.12 3.29
C ALA A 130 -6.63 7.22 4.34
N PHE A 131 -6.36 6.67 5.52
CA PHE A 131 -7.29 6.62 6.63
C PHE A 131 -6.76 7.48 7.76
N SER A 132 -7.56 8.40 8.29
CA SER A 132 -7.19 9.18 9.47
C SER A 132 -8.34 10.01 10.01
N ASN A 133 -8.29 10.28 11.29
CA ASN A 133 -9.04 11.39 11.85
C ASN A 133 -8.40 12.72 11.42
N PRO A 134 -9.18 13.74 11.06
CA PRO A 134 -8.66 15.05 10.69
C PRO A 134 -8.11 15.76 11.93
N ARG A 135 -6.80 15.70 12.12
CA ARG A 135 -6.09 16.33 13.26
C ARG A 135 -5.47 17.66 12.93
N ARG A 136 -5.31 17.98 11.65
CA ARG A 136 -4.65 19.20 11.16
C ARG A 136 -5.55 19.89 10.15
N ASN A 137 -5.49 21.22 10.13
CA ASN A 137 -6.19 22.07 9.16
C ASN A 137 -5.30 22.49 7.99
N GLN A 138 -4.22 21.77 7.78
CA GLN A 138 -3.24 21.98 6.71
C GLN A 138 -2.54 20.66 6.37
N GLY A 139 -1.81 20.63 5.25
CA GLY A 139 -1.07 19.48 4.76
C GLY A 139 -1.84 18.64 3.76
N TYR A 140 -1.15 17.67 3.15
CA TYR A 140 -1.67 16.93 2.01
C TYR A 140 -3.00 16.21 2.32
N PHE A 141 -3.12 15.57 3.48
CA PHE A 141 -4.34 14.88 3.87
C PHE A 141 -5.54 15.84 3.95
N PHE A 142 -5.36 17.02 4.57
CA PHE A 142 -6.40 18.06 4.63
C PHE A 142 -6.80 18.54 3.21
N GLU A 143 -5.83 18.74 2.33
CA GLU A 143 -6.06 19.18 0.96
C GLU A 143 -6.83 18.14 0.11
N CYS A 144 -6.76 16.85 0.44
CA CYS A 144 -7.55 15.82 -0.22
C CYS A 144 -9.06 16.03 -0.05
N PHE A 145 -9.49 16.67 1.03
CA PHE A 145 -10.90 17.01 1.26
C PHE A 145 -11.30 18.40 0.74
N ASN A 146 -10.32 19.23 0.36
CA ASN A 146 -10.50 20.60 -0.06
C ASN A 146 -10.03 20.81 -1.51
N ALA A 147 -8.91 21.50 -1.69
CA ALA A 147 -8.44 21.94 -3.00
C ALA A 147 -8.07 20.83 -3.97
N LYS A 148 -7.67 19.65 -3.47
CA LYS A 148 -7.27 18.51 -4.31
C LYS A 148 -8.41 17.57 -4.66
N ARG A 149 -9.53 17.63 -3.92
CA ARG A 149 -10.65 16.70 -4.10
C ARG A 149 -11.17 16.65 -5.54
N GLU A 150 -11.35 17.80 -6.17
CA GLU A 150 -11.85 17.87 -7.55
C GLU A 150 -10.78 17.56 -8.60
N LYS A 151 -9.53 17.90 -8.32
CA LYS A 151 -8.41 17.70 -9.26
C LYS A 151 -8.01 16.24 -9.38
N ASP A 152 -8.09 15.48 -8.30
CA ASP A 152 -7.67 14.08 -8.28
C ASP A 152 -8.83 13.13 -8.68
N ILE A 153 -10.09 13.53 -8.44
CA ILE A 153 -11.27 12.78 -8.91
C ILE A 153 -11.52 13.01 -10.41
N GLY A 154 -11.22 14.18 -10.94
CA GLY A 154 -11.46 14.53 -12.35
C GLY A 154 -10.48 13.95 -13.35
N LYS A 155 -9.33 13.43 -12.90
CA LYS A 155 -8.30 12.79 -13.74
C LYS A 155 -8.28 11.28 -13.54
N LEU A 156 -9.39 10.65 -13.76
CA LEU A 156 -9.66 9.21 -13.65
C LEU A 156 -8.86 8.34 -14.64
N GLY A 157 -7.64 8.64 -14.89
CA GLY A 157 -6.68 7.78 -15.58
C GLY A 157 -5.41 7.62 -14.77
N GLU A 158 -5.15 8.49 -13.79
CA GLU A 158 -3.81 8.60 -13.23
C GLU A 158 -3.70 8.28 -11.74
N LYS A 159 -4.68 8.61 -10.90
CA LYS A 159 -4.62 8.31 -9.45
C LYS A 159 -6.01 8.30 -8.82
N LEU A 160 -6.35 7.26 -8.11
CA LEU A 160 -7.48 7.28 -7.17
C LEU A 160 -6.90 7.33 -5.75
N VAL A 161 -6.90 8.50 -5.15
CA VAL A 161 -6.66 8.66 -3.70
C VAL A 161 -8.01 8.77 -3.02
N ILE A 162 -8.32 7.78 -2.19
CA ILE A 162 -9.54 7.79 -1.39
C ILE A 162 -9.15 8.07 0.05
N CYS A 163 -9.56 9.23 0.56
CA CYS A 163 -9.35 9.60 1.96
C CYS A 163 -10.64 9.38 2.76
N PHE A 164 -10.51 8.75 3.93
CA PHE A 164 -11.59 8.44 4.87
C PHE A 164 -11.29 9.02 6.24
#